data_f72a8e1b9b146765fb8c3c0d119d678e
#
_entry.id   f72a8e1b9b146765fb8c3c0d119d678e
#
_cell.length_a   1.000
_cell.length_b   1.000
_cell.length_c   1.000
_cell.angle_alpha   90.00
_cell.angle_beta   90.00
_cell.angle_gamma   90.00
#
_symmetry.space_group_name_H-M   'P 1'
#
loop_
_entity.id
_entity.type
_entity.pdbx_description
1 polymer ?
#
loop_
_entity_poly.entity_id
_entity_poly.type
_entity_poly.pdbx_seq_one_letter_code
_entity_poly.pdbx_strand_id
1 'polypeptide(L)'
;MLVLLSCAKTMSETSKVKVPLKTVPRFQKEASGIALQMSQFSVDELERLLRINARMAVENYKRYKAFHAEDTSELPALLAYTGIVFKRLNAKDFSKEEFEYAQEHLRLTSFCYGLLRPLDVIRSYRLEGDVVLPEPGNQTMFSYWKSRLTDVFIEDIKKAGGILCNLASDEMKSLFDWKRVEREVRVVTPEFQVWKNGKLASIVIYIKMSRGEMTRFILKNRIENPEGLKSFSWEGFEFNESLSDEKKFVFTNGKEI
;
A
#
# COMPACT_ATOMS: atom_id res chain seq x y z
N MET A 1 6.00 -15.56 -3.98
CA MET A 1 5.42 -14.39 -4.69
C MET A 1 5.28 -13.23 -3.71
N LEU A 2 5.67 -12.01 -4.13
CA LEU A 2 5.50 -10.79 -3.33
C LEU A 2 4.21 -10.07 -3.75
N VAL A 3 3.47 -9.52 -2.79
CA VAL A 3 2.29 -8.67 -3.04
C VAL A 3 2.66 -7.23 -2.78
N LEU A 4 2.31 -6.31 -3.70
CA LEU A 4 2.39 -4.87 -3.47
C LEU A 4 1.00 -4.29 -3.25
N LEU A 5 0.83 -3.51 -2.19
CA LEU A 5 -0.42 -2.83 -1.86
C LEU A 5 -0.18 -1.34 -1.60
N SER A 6 -1.14 -0.50 -2.01
CA SER A 6 -1.08 0.94 -1.72
C SER A 6 -1.30 1.22 -0.25
N CYS A 7 -0.63 2.26 0.28
CA CYS A 7 -0.99 2.84 1.58
C CYS A 7 -2.43 3.38 1.60
N ALA A 8 -2.90 3.76 2.77
CA ALA A 8 -4.16 4.48 2.91
C ALA A 8 -3.94 5.92 3.38
N LYS A 9 -4.84 6.79 2.97
CA LYS A 9 -4.85 8.21 3.41
C LYS A 9 -5.32 8.39 4.85
N THR A 10 -5.93 7.36 5.44
CA THR A 10 -6.42 7.35 6.82
C THR A 10 -5.68 6.32 7.63
N MET A 11 -5.40 6.66 8.88
CA MET A 11 -4.63 5.82 9.80
C MET A 11 -5.31 5.76 11.17
N SER A 12 -5.05 4.67 11.90
CA SER A 12 -5.37 4.51 13.30
C SER A 12 -4.12 4.73 14.16
N GLU A 13 -4.32 5.24 15.35
CA GLU A 13 -3.27 5.42 16.35
C GLU A 13 -3.32 4.37 17.46
N THR A 14 -4.36 3.53 17.43
CA THR A 14 -4.56 2.45 18.43
C THR A 14 -4.98 1.15 17.79
N SER A 15 -4.52 0.03 18.37
CA SER A 15 -4.96 -1.30 18.00
C SER A 15 -4.90 -2.22 19.24
N LYS A 16 -5.90 -3.11 19.38
CA LYS A 16 -5.91 -4.16 20.39
C LYS A 16 -5.29 -5.47 19.90
N VAL A 17 -4.90 -5.53 18.62
CA VAL A 17 -4.32 -6.72 18.00
C VAL A 17 -2.89 -6.90 18.50
N LYS A 18 -2.60 -8.10 19.00
CA LYS A 18 -1.23 -8.49 19.35
C LYS A 18 -0.53 -9.01 18.12
N VAL A 19 0.67 -8.52 17.85
CA VAL A 19 1.53 -8.99 16.76
C VAL A 19 2.69 -9.82 17.29
N PRO A 20 3.22 -10.79 16.53
CA PRO A 20 4.30 -11.66 16.99
C PRO A 20 5.62 -10.92 17.25
N LEU A 21 5.89 -9.88 16.46
CA LEU A 21 7.07 -9.05 16.58
C LEU A 21 6.77 -7.64 16.02
N LYS A 22 7.67 -6.71 16.28
CA LYS A 22 7.69 -5.37 15.69
C LYS A 22 9.03 -5.15 15.02
N THR A 23 9.03 -4.53 13.85
CA THR A 23 10.25 -4.23 13.10
C THR A 23 10.38 -2.74 12.83
N VAL A 24 11.61 -2.28 12.64
CA VAL A 24 11.88 -0.89 12.30
C VAL A 24 11.78 -0.73 10.77
N PRO A 25 11.10 0.30 10.27
CA PRO A 25 11.07 0.60 8.83
C PRO A 25 12.48 0.76 8.25
N ARG A 26 12.71 0.21 7.07
CA ARG A 26 14.01 0.29 6.38
C ARG A 26 14.47 1.73 6.16
N PHE A 27 13.53 2.63 5.88
CA PHE A 27 13.76 4.04 5.60
C PHE A 27 13.31 4.95 6.76
N GLN A 28 13.52 4.51 8.00
CA GLN A 28 13.15 5.27 9.20
C GLN A 28 13.84 6.62 9.28
N LYS A 29 15.11 6.71 8.85
CA LYS A 29 15.87 7.97 8.85
C LYS A 29 15.27 8.98 7.87
N GLU A 30 14.95 8.52 6.66
CA GLU A 30 14.30 9.32 5.63
C GLU A 30 12.92 9.79 6.08
N ALA A 31 12.13 8.90 6.67
CA ALA A 31 10.81 9.25 7.22
C ALA A 31 10.90 10.32 8.31
N SER A 32 11.89 10.22 9.20
CA SER A 32 12.16 11.23 10.22
C SER A 32 12.51 12.58 9.61
N GLY A 33 13.35 12.61 8.58
CA GLY A 33 13.72 13.83 7.85
C GLY A 33 12.53 14.47 7.12
N ILE A 34 11.70 13.64 6.46
CA ILE A 34 10.47 14.10 5.80
C ILE A 34 9.50 14.68 6.83
N ALA A 35 9.28 14.00 7.94
CA ALA A 35 8.38 14.48 9.00
C ALA A 35 8.88 15.79 9.65
N LEU A 36 10.19 15.93 9.80
CA LEU A 36 10.80 17.17 10.31
C LEU A 36 10.51 18.35 9.37
N GLN A 37 10.66 18.17 8.05
CA GLN A 37 10.31 19.21 7.08
C GLN A 37 8.81 19.53 7.10
N MET A 38 7.96 18.49 7.11
CA MET A 38 6.51 18.67 7.20
C MET A 38 6.08 19.40 8.47
N SER A 39 6.82 19.26 9.57
CA SER A 39 6.57 19.97 10.82
C SER A 39 6.84 21.48 10.77
N GLN A 40 7.55 21.95 9.76
CA GLN A 40 7.84 23.38 9.59
C GLN A 40 6.67 24.16 8.96
N PHE A 41 5.78 23.47 8.26
CA PHE A 41 4.62 24.09 7.62
C PHE A 41 3.56 24.50 8.65
N SER A 42 2.94 25.65 8.44
CA SER A 42 1.75 26.10 9.17
C SER A 42 0.53 25.27 8.79
N VAL A 43 -0.58 25.43 9.53
CA VAL A 43 -1.85 24.75 9.22
C VAL A 43 -2.34 25.11 7.82
N ASP A 44 -2.29 26.40 7.46
CA ASP A 44 -2.79 26.88 6.16
C ASP A 44 -1.91 26.39 5.00
N GLU A 45 -0.61 26.26 5.21
CA GLU A 45 0.30 25.67 4.22
C GLU A 45 0.02 24.17 4.05
N LEU A 46 -0.20 23.42 5.14
CA LEU A 46 -0.55 22.01 5.08
C LEU A 46 -1.92 21.78 4.40
N GLU A 47 -2.90 22.67 4.62
CA GLU A 47 -4.20 22.60 3.93
C GLU A 47 -4.01 22.65 2.41
N ARG A 48 -3.23 23.64 1.94
CA ARG A 48 -2.93 23.81 0.52
C ARG A 48 -2.07 22.67 -0.05
N LEU A 49 -0.98 22.34 0.65
CA LEU A 49 0.01 21.35 0.21
C LEU A 49 -0.60 19.95 0.08
N LEU A 50 -1.42 19.54 1.04
CA LEU A 50 -2.05 18.23 1.09
C LEU A 50 -3.45 18.20 0.44
N ARG A 51 -3.98 19.35 0.01
CA ARG A 51 -5.33 19.51 -0.58
C ARG A 51 -6.42 18.89 0.31
N ILE A 52 -6.39 19.27 1.59
CA ILE A 52 -7.30 18.79 2.62
C ILE A 52 -8.06 19.97 3.23
N ASN A 53 -9.14 19.68 3.95
CA ASN A 53 -9.85 20.74 4.65
C ASN A 53 -9.13 21.19 5.93
N ALA A 54 -9.49 22.35 6.47
CA ALA A 54 -8.88 22.97 7.64
C ALA A 54 -8.84 22.05 8.87
N ARG A 55 -9.89 21.27 9.13
CA ARG A 55 -9.93 20.30 10.24
C ARG A 55 -8.82 19.24 10.10
N MET A 56 -8.69 18.69 8.92
CA MET A 56 -7.64 17.69 8.62
C MET A 56 -6.25 18.34 8.65
N ALA A 57 -6.10 19.60 8.25
CA ALA A 57 -4.85 20.31 8.31
C ALA A 57 -4.37 20.48 9.77
N VAL A 58 -5.27 20.89 10.66
CA VAL A 58 -4.98 20.99 12.12
C VAL A 58 -4.58 19.62 12.70
N GLU A 59 -5.27 18.55 12.33
CA GLU A 59 -4.94 17.19 12.79
C GLU A 59 -3.54 16.80 12.34
N ASN A 60 -3.21 16.98 11.06
CA ASN A 60 -1.90 16.62 10.52
C ASN A 60 -0.78 17.54 11.01
N TYR A 61 -1.05 18.82 11.24
CA TYR A 61 -0.12 19.71 11.92
C TYR A 61 0.30 19.17 13.30
N LYS A 62 -0.68 18.76 14.12
CA LYS A 62 -0.41 18.14 15.42
C LYS A 62 0.41 16.86 15.29
N ARG A 63 0.07 15.98 14.32
CA ARG A 63 0.80 14.74 14.05
C ARG A 63 2.28 15.02 13.72
N TYR A 64 2.55 15.97 12.83
CA TYR A 64 3.92 16.31 12.45
C TYR A 64 4.70 16.99 13.60
N LYS A 65 4.06 17.85 14.39
CA LYS A 65 4.70 18.45 15.58
C LYS A 65 5.07 17.40 16.63
N ALA A 66 4.23 16.40 16.82
CA ALA A 66 4.46 15.30 17.77
C ALA A 66 5.31 14.17 17.19
N PHE A 67 5.63 14.17 15.89
CA PHE A 67 6.19 13.00 15.20
C PHE A 67 7.48 12.47 15.85
N HIS A 68 8.28 13.32 16.46
CA HIS A 68 9.55 12.95 17.11
C HIS A 68 9.43 12.80 18.64
N ALA A 69 8.26 13.03 19.22
CA ALA A 69 8.07 12.87 20.66
C ALA A 69 8.07 11.38 21.05
N GLU A 70 8.63 11.06 22.23
CA GLU A 70 8.78 9.69 22.70
C GLU A 70 7.44 8.99 22.97
N ASP A 71 6.43 9.75 23.41
CA ASP A 71 5.08 9.29 23.74
C ASP A 71 4.14 9.18 22.54
N THR A 72 4.62 9.48 21.31
CA THR A 72 3.80 9.36 20.11
C THR A 72 3.47 7.91 19.79
N SER A 73 2.16 7.66 19.61
CA SER A 73 1.65 6.32 19.27
C SER A 73 2.28 5.75 18.01
N GLU A 74 2.66 4.48 18.09
CA GLU A 74 3.24 3.71 17.00
C GLU A 74 2.49 2.41 16.79
N LEU A 75 2.20 2.07 15.54
CA LEU A 75 1.55 0.81 15.18
C LEU A 75 2.27 0.10 14.03
N PRO A 76 2.22 -1.24 13.96
CA PRO A 76 2.59 -1.97 12.75
C PRO A 76 1.83 -1.43 11.54
N ALA A 77 2.50 -1.24 10.42
CA ALA A 77 1.96 -0.61 9.23
C ALA A 77 0.64 -1.26 8.75
N LEU A 78 0.56 -2.60 8.82
CA LEU A 78 -0.64 -3.34 8.44
C LEU A 78 -1.85 -3.04 9.34
N LEU A 79 -1.64 -2.61 10.58
CA LEU A 79 -2.68 -2.25 11.55
C LEU A 79 -2.90 -0.73 11.63
N ALA A 80 -1.89 0.05 11.23
CA ALA A 80 -1.96 1.51 11.22
C ALA A 80 -2.82 2.04 10.08
N TYR A 81 -2.66 1.51 8.86
CA TYR A 81 -3.47 1.94 7.73
C TYR A 81 -4.92 1.46 7.85
N THR A 82 -5.85 2.37 7.59
CA THR A 82 -7.28 2.12 7.56
C THR A 82 -7.85 2.44 6.17
N GLY A 83 -9.14 2.33 5.98
CA GLY A 83 -9.75 2.50 4.68
C GLY A 83 -10.22 1.16 4.12
N ILE A 84 -10.89 1.22 2.96
CA ILE A 84 -11.67 0.06 2.50
C ILE A 84 -10.79 -1.15 2.16
N VAL A 85 -9.60 -0.94 1.60
CA VAL A 85 -8.63 -2.01 1.28
C VAL A 85 -8.23 -2.76 2.55
N PHE A 86 -7.80 -2.03 3.58
CA PHE A 86 -7.35 -2.60 4.86
C PHE A 86 -8.51 -3.18 5.69
N LYS A 87 -9.71 -2.61 5.58
CA LYS A 87 -10.92 -3.19 6.18
C LYS A 87 -11.23 -4.55 5.58
N ARG A 88 -11.07 -4.72 4.27
CA ARG A 88 -11.30 -5.98 3.57
C ARG A 88 -10.17 -7.00 3.76
N LEU A 89 -8.93 -6.53 3.78
CA LEU A 89 -7.79 -7.36 4.17
C LEU A 89 -7.97 -7.92 5.59
N ASN A 90 -8.51 -7.12 6.49
CA ASN A 90 -8.89 -7.51 7.84
C ASN A 90 -7.80 -8.27 8.63
N ALA A 91 -6.62 -7.65 8.77
CA ALA A 91 -5.52 -8.25 9.51
C ALA A 91 -5.80 -8.42 11.03
N LYS A 92 -6.98 -8.00 11.52
CA LYS A 92 -7.35 -8.11 12.93
C LYS A 92 -7.54 -9.56 13.40
N ASP A 93 -7.81 -10.47 12.49
CA ASP A 93 -8.00 -11.90 12.76
C ASP A 93 -6.83 -12.76 12.29
N PHE A 94 -5.70 -12.15 11.95
CA PHE A 94 -4.52 -12.90 11.55
C PHE A 94 -3.91 -13.63 12.75
N SER A 95 -3.54 -14.88 12.52
CA SER A 95 -2.71 -15.66 13.44
C SER A 95 -1.27 -15.13 13.45
N LYS A 96 -0.47 -15.62 14.40
CA LYS A 96 0.96 -15.34 14.44
C LYS A 96 1.65 -15.71 13.14
N GLU A 97 1.39 -16.91 12.64
CA GLU A 97 1.96 -17.47 11.41
C GLU A 97 1.53 -16.69 10.16
N GLU A 98 0.32 -16.15 10.15
CA GLU A 98 -0.17 -15.30 9.06
C GLU A 98 0.50 -13.92 9.05
N PHE A 99 0.76 -13.33 10.24
CA PHE A 99 1.57 -12.12 10.33
C PHE A 99 3.01 -12.35 9.89
N GLU A 100 3.63 -13.47 10.28
CA GLU A 100 4.98 -13.83 9.87
C GLU A 100 5.05 -14.06 8.34
N TYR A 101 4.09 -14.77 7.78
CA TYR A 101 3.99 -14.95 6.31
C TYR A 101 3.77 -13.61 5.58
N ALA A 102 2.88 -12.78 6.09
CA ALA A 102 2.64 -11.46 5.53
C ALA A 102 3.92 -10.59 5.55
N GLN A 103 4.72 -10.64 6.62
CA GLN A 103 5.97 -9.91 6.76
C GLN A 103 6.95 -10.19 5.62
N GLU A 104 6.99 -11.42 5.13
CA GLU A 104 7.85 -11.85 4.03
C GLU A 104 7.24 -11.57 2.65
N HIS A 105 5.91 -11.68 2.53
CA HIS A 105 5.22 -11.72 1.23
C HIS A 105 4.38 -10.49 0.89
N LEU A 106 4.29 -9.48 1.75
CA LEU A 106 3.55 -8.23 1.50
C LEU A 106 4.45 -7.01 1.64
N ARG A 107 4.31 -6.06 0.72
CA ARG A 107 4.88 -4.71 0.84
C ARG A 107 3.79 -3.67 0.71
N LEU A 108 3.89 -2.63 1.54
CA LEU A 108 2.98 -1.49 1.56
C LEU A 108 3.76 -0.26 1.10
N THR A 109 3.25 0.44 0.09
CA THR A 109 3.85 1.73 -0.29
C THR A 109 3.60 2.79 0.77
N SER A 110 4.46 3.78 0.84
CA SER A 110 4.32 4.92 1.76
C SER A 110 5.04 6.14 1.22
N PHE A 111 4.38 7.29 1.19
CA PHE A 111 5.06 8.53 0.80
C PHE A 111 5.99 9.07 1.90
N CYS A 112 5.77 8.69 3.16
CA CYS A 112 6.63 9.06 4.27
C CYS A 112 7.76 8.06 4.50
N TYR A 113 7.47 6.76 4.47
CA TYR A 113 8.40 5.68 4.80
C TYR A 113 8.90 4.87 3.59
N GLY A 114 8.52 5.25 2.37
CA GLY A 114 8.90 4.57 1.13
C GLY A 114 8.23 3.22 0.95
N LEU A 115 8.87 2.14 1.35
CA LEU A 115 8.40 0.77 1.24
C LEU A 115 8.42 0.09 2.61
N LEU A 116 7.26 -0.33 3.07
CA LEU A 116 7.05 -0.92 4.40
C LEU A 116 6.75 -2.41 4.30
N ARG A 117 7.21 -3.14 5.32
CA ARG A 117 6.72 -4.48 5.63
C ARG A 117 5.54 -4.39 6.61
N PRO A 118 4.67 -5.38 6.68
CA PRO A 118 3.49 -5.39 7.56
C PRO A 118 3.73 -5.02 9.02
N LEU A 119 4.81 -5.49 9.61
CA LEU A 119 5.14 -5.34 11.03
C LEU A 119 6.11 -4.19 11.32
N ASP A 120 6.49 -3.41 10.30
CA ASP A 120 7.25 -2.18 10.48
C ASP A 120 6.42 -1.17 11.27
N VAL A 121 6.98 -0.65 12.36
CA VAL A 121 6.27 0.25 13.27
C VAL A 121 6.33 1.67 12.73
N ILE A 122 5.17 2.26 12.51
CA ILE A 122 5.04 3.61 11.94
C ILE A 122 4.18 4.52 12.80
N ARG A 123 4.42 5.81 12.69
CA ARG A 123 3.63 6.89 13.27
C ARG A 123 2.62 7.41 12.25
N SER A 124 1.50 7.93 12.73
CA SER A 124 0.46 8.50 11.86
C SER A 124 0.95 9.73 11.13
N TYR A 125 0.66 9.81 9.84
CA TYR A 125 1.00 10.92 8.95
C TYR A 125 -0.03 11.05 7.83
N ARG A 126 0.05 12.13 7.08
CA ARG A 126 -0.59 12.30 5.79
C ARG A 126 0.36 12.96 4.81
N LEU A 127 0.64 12.29 3.70
CA LEU A 127 1.52 12.79 2.65
C LEU A 127 1.02 12.28 1.30
N GLU A 128 1.18 13.08 0.26
CA GLU A 128 0.80 12.77 -1.12
C GLU A 128 2.06 12.71 -2.00
N GLY A 129 2.00 11.98 -3.11
CA GLY A 129 3.17 11.73 -3.94
C GLY A 129 3.69 12.93 -4.73
N ASP A 130 2.83 13.89 -5.00
CA ASP A 130 3.15 15.15 -5.70
C ASP A 130 3.62 16.28 -4.77
N VAL A 131 3.61 16.05 -3.46
CA VAL A 131 4.19 17.01 -2.50
C VAL A 131 5.67 17.19 -2.79
N VAL A 132 6.06 18.46 -2.89
CA VAL A 132 7.46 18.87 -3.06
C VAL A 132 7.99 19.35 -1.72
N LEU A 133 9.08 18.75 -1.25
CA LEU A 133 9.78 19.18 -0.06
C LEU A 133 11.06 19.95 -0.45
N PRO A 134 11.47 20.97 0.34
CA PRO A 134 12.67 21.76 0.06
C PRO A 134 13.94 20.90 -0.01
N GLU A 135 14.06 19.93 0.88
CA GLU A 135 15.23 19.05 1.02
C GLU A 135 14.88 17.58 0.67
N PRO A 136 15.75 16.87 -0.07
CA PRO A 136 16.84 17.39 -0.89
C PRO A 136 16.35 17.82 -2.28
N GLY A 137 16.59 19.10 -2.63
CA GLY A 137 16.54 19.52 -4.04
C GLY A 137 15.17 19.75 -4.67
N ASN A 138 14.12 20.13 -3.91
CA ASN A 138 12.79 20.44 -4.44
C ASN A 138 12.20 19.31 -5.32
N GLN A 139 12.24 18.09 -4.83
CA GLN A 139 11.70 16.93 -5.53
C GLN A 139 10.30 16.58 -5.02
N THR A 140 9.45 16.07 -5.92
CA THR A 140 8.22 15.40 -5.50
C THR A 140 8.55 14.14 -4.71
N MET A 141 7.64 13.67 -3.85
CA MET A 141 7.83 12.41 -3.14
C MET A 141 7.96 11.22 -4.10
N PHE A 142 7.31 11.26 -5.27
CA PHE A 142 7.54 10.27 -6.32
C PHE A 142 9.00 10.21 -6.76
N SER A 143 9.58 11.37 -7.13
CA SER A 143 10.97 11.44 -7.59
C SER A 143 11.95 11.09 -6.47
N TYR A 144 11.68 11.55 -5.26
CA TYR A 144 12.48 11.26 -4.07
C TYR A 144 12.63 9.76 -3.81
N TRP A 145 11.50 9.04 -3.89
CA TRP A 145 11.49 7.62 -3.59
C TRP A 145 11.96 6.75 -4.77
N LYS A 146 11.73 7.16 -6.00
CA LYS A 146 12.03 6.34 -7.19
C LYS A 146 13.46 5.83 -7.23
N SER A 147 14.44 6.69 -6.96
CA SER A 147 15.86 6.31 -6.95
C SER A 147 16.25 5.43 -5.76
N ARG A 148 15.50 5.49 -4.66
CA ARG A 148 15.81 4.78 -3.42
C ARG A 148 15.11 3.42 -3.33
N LEU A 149 13.94 3.30 -3.93
CA LEU A 149 13.10 2.12 -3.76
C LEU A 149 13.31 1.05 -4.82
N THR A 150 13.70 1.42 -6.05
CA THR A 150 13.67 0.49 -7.18
C THR A 150 14.53 -0.75 -6.94
N ASP A 151 15.80 -0.58 -6.55
CA ASP A 151 16.71 -1.70 -6.30
C ASP A 151 16.21 -2.59 -5.15
N VAL A 152 15.86 -1.97 -4.05
CA VAL A 152 15.36 -2.64 -2.85
C VAL A 152 14.09 -3.44 -3.15
N PHE A 153 13.18 -2.88 -3.94
CA PHE A 153 11.93 -3.55 -4.31
C PHE A 153 12.17 -4.76 -5.21
N ILE A 154 13.05 -4.62 -6.21
CA ILE A 154 13.43 -5.74 -7.09
C ILE A 154 14.08 -6.87 -6.27
N GLU A 155 14.96 -6.53 -5.33
CA GLU A 155 15.56 -7.53 -4.43
C GLU A 155 14.51 -8.23 -3.56
N ASP A 156 13.58 -7.49 -2.98
CA ASP A 156 12.49 -8.06 -2.17
C ASP A 156 11.62 -9.03 -3.01
N ILE A 157 11.30 -8.66 -4.26
CA ILE A 157 10.55 -9.54 -5.18
C ILE A 157 11.36 -10.81 -5.48
N LYS A 158 12.66 -10.69 -5.79
CA LYS A 158 13.53 -11.83 -6.08
C LYS A 158 13.65 -12.79 -4.88
N LYS A 159 13.77 -12.25 -3.66
CA LYS A 159 13.78 -13.04 -2.41
C LYS A 159 12.48 -13.79 -2.18
N ALA A 160 11.35 -13.21 -2.57
CA ALA A 160 10.03 -13.83 -2.45
C ALA A 160 9.65 -14.72 -3.65
N GLY A 161 10.62 -15.16 -4.47
CA GLY A 161 10.42 -16.09 -5.57
C GLY A 161 10.32 -15.45 -6.96
N GLY A 162 10.70 -14.18 -7.13
CA GLY A 162 10.84 -13.50 -8.42
C GLY A 162 9.53 -13.08 -9.10
N ILE A 163 8.41 -13.19 -8.42
CA ILE A 163 7.06 -12.86 -8.94
C ILE A 163 6.43 -11.77 -8.07
N LEU A 164 5.94 -10.72 -8.72
CA LEU A 164 5.17 -9.64 -8.12
C LEU A 164 3.69 -9.76 -8.47
N CYS A 165 2.82 -9.86 -7.48
CA CYS A 165 1.38 -9.60 -7.60
C CYS A 165 1.13 -8.12 -7.28
N ASN A 166 0.84 -7.32 -8.30
CA ASN A 166 0.61 -5.88 -8.12
C ASN A 166 -0.87 -5.59 -7.84
N LEU A 167 -1.20 -5.35 -6.58
CA LEU A 167 -2.52 -4.89 -6.12
C LEU A 167 -2.51 -3.40 -5.72
N ALA A 168 -1.41 -2.69 -5.97
CA ALA A 168 -1.34 -1.25 -5.78
C ALA A 168 -2.05 -0.48 -6.90
N SER A 169 -2.38 0.77 -6.66
CA SER A 169 -2.90 1.67 -7.71
C SER A 169 -1.79 2.06 -8.69
N ASP A 170 -2.18 2.45 -9.91
CA ASP A 170 -1.22 2.88 -10.94
C ASP A 170 -0.35 4.04 -10.48
N GLU A 171 -0.89 4.94 -9.66
CA GLU A 171 -0.14 6.03 -9.04
C GLU A 171 1.13 5.53 -8.33
N MET A 172 1.05 4.40 -7.62
CA MET A 172 2.17 3.86 -6.84
C MET A 172 3.31 3.33 -7.70
N LYS A 173 3.06 3.01 -8.98
CA LYS A 173 4.12 2.64 -9.93
C LYS A 173 5.17 3.74 -10.08
N SER A 174 4.76 5.01 -9.90
CA SER A 174 5.64 6.18 -9.99
C SER A 174 6.70 6.26 -8.87
N LEU A 175 6.51 5.48 -7.78
CA LEU A 175 7.51 5.32 -6.71
C LEU A 175 8.72 4.48 -7.14
N PHE A 176 8.67 3.83 -8.31
CA PHE A 176 9.69 2.93 -8.82
C PHE A 176 10.05 3.25 -10.27
N ASP A 177 11.19 2.82 -10.73
CA ASP A 177 11.42 2.62 -12.18
C ASP A 177 10.67 1.36 -12.61
N TRP A 178 9.37 1.55 -12.91
CA TRP A 178 8.47 0.44 -13.18
C TRP A 178 8.87 -0.36 -14.43
N LYS A 179 9.43 0.30 -15.45
CA LYS A 179 9.95 -0.39 -16.65
C LYS A 179 11.08 -1.34 -16.30
N ARG A 180 11.94 -0.93 -15.38
CA ARG A 180 13.01 -1.79 -14.88
C ARG A 180 12.47 -2.94 -14.04
N VAL A 181 11.47 -2.70 -13.18
CA VAL A 181 10.80 -3.77 -12.43
C VAL A 181 10.24 -4.83 -13.39
N GLU A 182 9.47 -4.42 -14.41
CA GLU A 182 8.87 -5.35 -15.39
C GLU A 182 9.89 -6.10 -16.26
N ARG A 183 11.11 -5.56 -16.40
CA ARG A 183 12.20 -6.22 -17.12
C ARG A 183 12.91 -7.27 -16.26
N GLU A 184 13.03 -7.04 -14.94
CA GLU A 184 13.84 -7.85 -14.06
C GLU A 184 13.07 -8.94 -13.29
N VAL A 185 11.74 -8.80 -13.18
CA VAL A 185 10.89 -9.76 -12.48
C VAL A 185 9.58 -9.98 -13.22
N ARG A 186 8.92 -11.11 -12.97
CA ARG A 186 7.57 -11.36 -13.48
C ARG A 186 6.56 -10.53 -12.71
N VAL A 187 5.78 -9.69 -13.40
CA VAL A 187 4.70 -8.90 -12.79
C VAL A 187 3.36 -9.40 -13.27
N VAL A 188 2.46 -9.71 -12.34
CA VAL A 188 1.05 -10.02 -12.59
C VAL A 188 0.19 -8.99 -11.88
N THR A 189 -0.75 -8.39 -12.63
CA THR A 189 -1.67 -7.37 -12.10
C THR A 189 -3.11 -7.88 -12.18
N PRO A 190 -3.74 -8.21 -11.04
CA PRO A 190 -5.18 -8.48 -10.98
C PRO A 190 -5.98 -7.19 -11.25
N GLU A 191 -6.92 -7.27 -12.19
CA GLU A 191 -7.89 -6.23 -12.51
C GLU A 191 -9.30 -6.69 -12.16
N PHE A 192 -10.14 -5.76 -11.67
CA PHE A 192 -11.49 -6.06 -11.23
C PHE A 192 -12.48 -5.18 -11.98
N GLN A 193 -13.43 -5.82 -12.67
CA GLN A 193 -14.41 -5.15 -13.51
C GLN A 193 -15.82 -5.67 -13.21
N VAL A 194 -16.79 -4.80 -13.29
CA VAL A 194 -18.22 -5.10 -13.08
C VAL A 194 -19.01 -4.79 -14.34
N TRP A 195 -20.09 -5.50 -14.56
CA TRP A 195 -21.05 -5.16 -15.59
C TRP A 195 -21.86 -3.94 -15.15
N LYS A 196 -21.92 -2.93 -16.01
CA LYS A 196 -22.72 -1.72 -15.80
C LYS A 196 -23.25 -1.21 -17.13
N ASN A 197 -24.57 -1.13 -17.26
CA ASN A 197 -25.24 -0.72 -18.51
C ASN A 197 -24.77 -1.54 -19.72
N GLY A 198 -24.69 -2.85 -19.58
CA GLY A 198 -24.28 -3.78 -20.63
C GLY A 198 -22.80 -3.72 -21.02
N LYS A 199 -21.93 -3.07 -20.24
CA LYS A 199 -20.49 -2.94 -20.49
C LYS A 199 -19.67 -3.22 -19.25
N LEU A 200 -18.47 -3.77 -19.42
CA LEU A 200 -17.50 -3.87 -18.33
C LEU A 200 -16.95 -2.51 -17.93
N ALA A 201 -16.96 -2.23 -16.65
CA ALA A 201 -16.52 -0.97 -16.08
C ALA A 201 -15.67 -1.19 -14.83
N SER A 202 -14.63 -0.35 -14.68
CA SER A 202 -13.79 -0.29 -13.50
C SER A 202 -14.38 0.71 -12.50
N ILE A 203 -14.96 0.20 -11.41
CA ILE A 203 -15.56 1.04 -10.36
C ILE A 203 -14.64 1.04 -9.14
N VAL A 204 -14.16 2.24 -8.77
CA VAL A 204 -13.10 2.44 -7.77
C VAL A 204 -13.38 1.75 -6.43
N ILE A 205 -14.63 1.78 -5.96
CA ILE A 205 -14.96 1.15 -4.67
C ILE A 205 -14.83 -0.37 -4.73
N TYR A 206 -15.29 -1.01 -5.81
CA TYR A 206 -15.16 -2.45 -6.00
C TYR A 206 -13.70 -2.87 -6.18
N ILE A 207 -12.93 -2.11 -6.99
CA ILE A 207 -11.50 -2.35 -7.16
C ILE A 207 -10.77 -2.34 -5.80
N LYS A 208 -11.05 -1.33 -4.96
CA LYS A 208 -10.44 -1.22 -3.63
C LYS A 208 -10.83 -2.38 -2.72
N MET A 209 -12.11 -2.77 -2.72
CA MET A 209 -12.57 -3.91 -1.92
C MET A 209 -11.91 -5.21 -2.39
N SER A 210 -11.94 -5.48 -3.69
CA SER A 210 -11.35 -6.68 -4.28
C SER A 210 -9.83 -6.79 -4.05
N ARG A 211 -9.10 -5.66 -4.10
CA ARG A 211 -7.67 -5.65 -3.75
C ARG A 211 -7.42 -6.08 -2.32
N GLY A 212 -8.23 -5.63 -1.38
CA GLY A 212 -8.15 -6.05 0.02
C GLY A 212 -8.46 -7.52 0.21
N GLU A 213 -9.54 -8.01 -0.39
CA GLU A 213 -9.96 -9.42 -0.33
C GLU A 213 -8.93 -10.34 -1.03
N MET A 214 -8.43 -9.95 -2.20
CA MET A 214 -7.39 -10.70 -2.91
C MET A 214 -6.10 -10.78 -2.09
N THR A 215 -5.68 -9.67 -1.47
CA THR A 215 -4.52 -9.69 -0.56
C THR A 215 -4.74 -10.64 0.59
N ARG A 216 -5.91 -10.58 1.23
CA ARG A 216 -6.30 -11.53 2.29
C ARG A 216 -6.28 -12.98 1.80
N PHE A 217 -6.87 -13.25 0.64
CA PHE A 217 -6.90 -14.57 0.02
C PHE A 217 -5.49 -15.12 -0.19
N ILE A 218 -4.58 -14.31 -0.75
CA ILE A 218 -3.19 -14.69 -0.98
C ILE A 218 -2.50 -15.05 0.34
N LEU A 219 -2.61 -14.19 1.35
CA LEU A 219 -1.91 -14.36 2.62
C LEU A 219 -2.46 -15.54 3.44
N LYS A 220 -3.78 -15.70 3.52
CA LYS A 220 -4.43 -16.79 4.25
C LYS A 220 -4.16 -18.17 3.64
N ASN A 221 -4.11 -18.24 2.31
CA ASN A 221 -3.92 -19.51 1.57
C ASN A 221 -2.46 -19.71 1.13
N ARG A 222 -1.53 -18.80 1.48
CA ARG A 222 -0.11 -18.86 1.13
C ARG A 222 0.11 -19.09 -0.36
N ILE A 223 -0.56 -18.28 -1.19
CA ILE A 223 -0.48 -18.40 -2.66
C ILE A 223 0.88 -17.86 -3.14
N GLU A 224 1.73 -18.74 -3.62
CA GLU A 224 3.08 -18.41 -4.09
C GLU A 224 3.21 -18.40 -5.62
N ASN A 225 2.20 -18.93 -6.31
CA ASN A 225 2.17 -18.97 -7.77
C ASN A 225 0.95 -18.19 -8.30
N PRO A 226 1.10 -17.36 -9.34
CA PRO A 226 -0.02 -16.63 -9.94
C PRO A 226 -1.21 -17.50 -10.38
N GLU A 227 -0.97 -18.74 -10.79
CA GLU A 227 -2.06 -19.64 -11.16
C GLU A 227 -3.06 -19.88 -10.00
N GLY A 228 -2.56 -19.85 -8.76
CA GLY A 228 -3.41 -19.94 -7.57
C GLY A 228 -4.35 -18.74 -7.42
N LEU A 229 -4.06 -17.57 -8.04
CA LEU A 229 -4.96 -16.43 -8.03
C LEU A 229 -6.25 -16.69 -8.79
N LYS A 230 -6.23 -17.56 -9.80
CA LYS A 230 -7.39 -17.88 -10.64
C LYS A 230 -8.54 -18.51 -9.85
N SER A 231 -8.25 -19.13 -8.70
CA SER A 231 -9.27 -19.68 -7.80
C SER A 231 -9.91 -18.66 -6.86
N PHE A 232 -9.48 -17.38 -6.93
CA PHE A 232 -10.10 -16.32 -6.14
C PHE A 232 -11.54 -16.08 -6.58
N SER A 233 -12.44 -16.10 -5.60
CA SER A 233 -13.84 -15.71 -5.76
C SER A 233 -14.27 -14.85 -4.58
N TRP A 234 -14.97 -13.76 -4.85
CA TRP A 234 -15.51 -12.86 -3.84
C TRP A 234 -16.70 -12.06 -4.37
N GLU A 235 -17.85 -12.18 -3.73
CA GLU A 235 -19.11 -11.48 -4.09
C GLU A 235 -19.44 -11.52 -5.60
N GLY A 236 -19.17 -12.64 -6.26
CA GLY A 236 -19.42 -12.85 -7.68
C GLY A 236 -18.31 -12.42 -8.61
N PHE A 237 -17.20 -11.88 -8.09
CA PHE A 237 -15.96 -11.72 -8.87
C PHE A 237 -15.31 -13.08 -9.04
N GLU A 238 -15.06 -13.45 -10.28
CA GLU A 238 -14.38 -14.69 -10.67
C GLU A 238 -13.40 -14.40 -11.80
N PHE A 239 -12.39 -15.25 -11.93
CA PHE A 239 -11.39 -15.16 -12.98
C PHE A 239 -12.04 -15.29 -14.37
N ASN A 240 -11.70 -14.37 -15.26
CA ASN A 240 -12.17 -14.34 -16.63
C ASN A 240 -11.01 -14.61 -17.60
N GLU A 241 -10.90 -15.84 -18.06
CA GLU A 241 -9.79 -16.26 -18.91
C GLU A 241 -9.76 -15.51 -20.25
N SER A 242 -10.92 -15.24 -20.85
CA SER A 242 -11.01 -14.58 -22.17
C SER A 242 -10.54 -13.13 -22.19
N LEU A 243 -10.51 -12.48 -21.02
CA LEU A 243 -10.06 -11.09 -20.85
C LEU A 243 -8.66 -11.00 -20.25
N SER A 244 -8.06 -12.12 -19.89
CA SER A 244 -6.78 -12.19 -19.20
C SER A 244 -5.63 -12.52 -20.14
N ASP A 245 -4.42 -12.14 -19.74
CA ASP A 245 -3.17 -12.52 -20.36
C ASP A 245 -2.11 -12.89 -19.31
N GLU A 246 -0.86 -13.11 -19.72
CA GLU A 246 0.24 -13.51 -18.84
C GLU A 246 0.59 -12.47 -17.75
N LYS A 247 0.25 -11.20 -17.96
CA LYS A 247 0.57 -10.07 -17.07
C LYS A 247 -0.65 -9.51 -16.36
N LYS A 248 -1.83 -9.68 -16.97
CA LYS A 248 -3.07 -9.11 -16.50
C LYS A 248 -4.11 -10.20 -16.25
N PHE A 249 -4.50 -10.37 -15.01
CA PHE A 249 -5.53 -11.30 -14.59
C PHE A 249 -6.82 -10.55 -14.32
N VAL A 250 -7.81 -10.69 -15.20
CA VAL A 250 -9.09 -9.99 -15.09
C VAL A 250 -10.08 -10.82 -14.30
N PHE A 251 -10.69 -10.22 -13.31
CA PHE A 251 -11.79 -10.78 -12.52
C PHE A 251 -13.03 -9.96 -12.78
N THR A 252 -14.10 -10.63 -13.18
CA THR A 252 -15.37 -9.97 -13.51
C THR A 252 -16.46 -10.41 -12.56
N ASN A 253 -17.30 -9.46 -12.11
CA ASN A 253 -18.53 -9.78 -11.44
C ASN A 253 -19.61 -9.95 -12.49
N GLY A 254 -20.21 -11.16 -12.56
CA GLY A 254 -21.23 -11.51 -13.55
C GLY A 254 -22.60 -10.85 -13.34
N LYS A 255 -22.78 -10.06 -12.29
CA LYS A 255 -24.03 -9.37 -12.00
C LYS A 255 -24.00 -7.94 -12.59
N GLU A 256 -25.08 -7.57 -13.26
CA GLU A 256 -25.33 -6.18 -13.67
C GLU A 256 -25.58 -5.30 -12.44
N ILE A 257 -24.97 -4.10 -12.36
CA ILE A 257 -25.11 -3.15 -11.26
C ILE A 257 -25.54 -1.77 -11.77
#